data_faae539f8ec962a31c107df23e6c2f01
#
_entry.id   faae539f8ec962a31c107df23e6c2f01
#
_cell.length_a   1.000
_cell.length_b   1.000
_cell.length_c   1.000
_cell.angle_alpha   90.00
_cell.angle_beta   90.00
_cell.angle_gamma   90.00
#
_symmetry.space_group_name_H-M   'P 1'
#
loop_
_entity.id
_entity.type
_entity.pdbx_description
1 polymer ?
#
loop_
_entity_poly.entity_id
_entity_poly.type
_entity_poly.pdbx_seq_one_letter_code
_entity_poly.pdbx_strand_id
1 'polypeptide(L)'
;MEKRDLSLTPRKEGLRDAKPAAIPTQFSLSEIKQHFEDSLDAITKQYMVADSLNDNGDTDGCKMIWRSQVVLAEGLLDFYFHEMSKYCLFRMFTGAWEASAKYASFMVPMKKVEEVLSAAESKDWFFSY
;
A
#
# COMPACT_ATOMS: atom_id res chain seq x y z
N MET A 1 -45.41 -7.32 -3.72
CA MET A 1 -44.05 -6.75 -3.86
C MET A 1 -43.55 -6.41 -2.49
N GLU A 2 -42.65 -7.24 -2.00
CA GLU A 2 -42.04 -7.06 -0.67
C GLU A 2 -41.01 -5.92 -0.77
N LYS A 3 -41.22 -4.84 -0.05
CA LYS A 3 -40.29 -3.72 0.01
C LYS A 3 -39.02 -4.21 0.75
N ARG A 4 -37.94 -4.34 0.06
CA ARG A 4 -36.63 -4.59 0.68
C ARG A 4 -36.32 -3.42 1.62
N ASP A 5 -36.11 -3.73 2.88
CA ASP A 5 -35.64 -2.78 3.88
C ASP A 5 -34.15 -2.50 3.57
N LEU A 6 -33.87 -1.30 3.09
CA LEU A 6 -32.55 -0.81 2.79
C LEU A 6 -31.92 -0.01 3.95
N SER A 7 -32.52 -0.12 5.16
CA SER A 7 -31.96 0.54 6.34
C SER A 7 -30.58 -0.03 6.63
N LEU A 8 -29.58 0.85 6.69
CA LEU A 8 -28.24 0.49 7.12
C LEU A 8 -28.28 0.06 8.58
N THR A 9 -27.88 -1.15 8.87
CA THR A 9 -27.75 -1.64 10.24
C THR A 9 -26.82 -0.70 11.01
N PRO A 10 -27.25 -0.13 12.14
CA PRO A 10 -26.40 0.76 12.91
C PRO A 10 -25.11 0.04 13.30
N ARG A 11 -23.98 0.66 13.01
CA ARG A 11 -22.66 0.13 13.31
C ARG A 11 -22.55 -0.05 14.83
N LYS A 12 -22.28 -1.25 15.29
CA LYS A 12 -22.08 -1.53 16.71
C LYS A 12 -20.99 -0.61 17.27
N GLU A 13 -21.31 0.15 18.32
CA GLU A 13 -20.40 1.15 18.91
C GLU A 13 -19.05 0.58 19.37
N GLY A 14 -18.97 -0.71 19.71
CA GLY A 14 -17.73 -1.38 20.11
C GLY A 14 -16.65 -1.50 19.02
N LEU A 15 -16.91 -1.11 17.75
CA LEU A 15 -15.91 -1.11 16.69
C LEU A 15 -15.04 0.17 16.68
N ARG A 16 -15.42 1.20 17.44
CA ARG A 16 -14.62 2.44 17.57
C ARG A 16 -13.45 2.30 18.53
N ASP A 17 -13.51 1.37 19.45
CA ASP A 17 -12.48 1.09 20.45
C ASP A 17 -11.51 -0.02 20.04
N ALA A 18 -11.65 -0.56 18.81
CA ALA A 18 -10.63 -1.42 18.27
C ALA A 18 -9.34 -0.60 18.18
N LYS A 19 -8.37 -0.91 19.05
CA LYS A 19 -7.01 -0.39 18.96
C LYS A 19 -6.61 -0.38 17.50
N PRO A 20 -6.21 0.78 16.93
CA PRO A 20 -5.73 0.79 15.57
C PRO A 20 -4.67 -0.31 15.50
N ALA A 21 -4.82 -1.19 14.52
CA ALA A 21 -3.82 -2.22 14.26
C ALA A 21 -2.46 -1.53 14.28
N ALA A 22 -1.51 -2.11 14.99
CA ALA A 22 -0.16 -1.57 15.03
C ALA A 22 0.24 -1.22 13.60
N ILE A 23 0.68 0.01 13.37
CA ILE A 23 1.14 0.45 12.05
C ILE A 23 2.08 -0.63 11.56
N PRO A 24 1.81 -1.27 10.43
CA PRO A 24 2.64 -2.35 9.97
C PRO A 24 4.08 -1.86 9.92
N THR A 25 4.95 -2.57 10.59
CA THR A 25 6.37 -2.34 10.57
C THR A 25 6.80 -2.22 9.11
N GLN A 26 7.58 -1.21 8.83
CA GLN A 26 8.06 -0.91 7.51
C GLN A 26 8.76 -2.13 6.91
N PHE A 27 8.45 -2.44 5.65
CA PHE A 27 9.11 -3.52 4.94
C PHE A 27 10.61 -3.25 4.80
N SER A 28 11.43 -4.28 4.91
CA SER A 28 12.83 -4.22 4.57
C SER A 28 13.02 -4.10 3.05
N LEU A 29 14.21 -3.65 2.61
CA LEU A 29 14.51 -3.60 1.18
C LEU A 29 14.39 -4.95 0.47
N SER A 30 14.78 -6.02 1.14
CA SER A 30 14.67 -7.37 0.59
C SER A 30 13.21 -7.81 0.44
N GLU A 31 12.35 -7.45 1.38
CA GLU A 31 10.91 -7.73 1.30
C GLU A 31 10.24 -6.93 0.19
N ILE A 32 10.58 -5.65 0.05
CA ILE A 32 10.07 -4.79 -1.04
C ILE A 32 10.49 -5.36 -2.40
N LYS A 33 11.75 -5.74 -2.54
CA LYS A 33 12.28 -6.35 -3.76
C LYS A 33 11.59 -7.67 -4.07
N GLN A 34 11.48 -8.55 -3.09
CA GLN A 34 10.86 -9.87 -3.26
C GLN A 34 9.39 -9.73 -3.68
N HIS A 35 8.64 -8.84 -3.02
CA HIS A 35 7.25 -8.57 -3.38
C HIS A 35 7.13 -8.06 -4.83
N PHE A 36 8.03 -7.19 -5.25
CA PHE A 36 8.05 -6.68 -6.63
C PHE A 36 8.33 -7.79 -7.63
N GLU A 37 9.35 -8.61 -7.39
CA GLU A 37 9.74 -9.70 -8.28
C GLU A 37 8.64 -10.77 -8.37
N ASP A 38 8.05 -11.18 -7.26
CA ASP A 38 6.97 -12.17 -7.23
C ASP A 38 5.72 -11.67 -7.95
N SER A 39 5.37 -10.41 -7.74
CA SER A 39 4.21 -9.79 -8.39
C SER A 39 4.44 -9.61 -9.89
N LEU A 40 5.64 -9.20 -10.30
CA LEU A 40 5.99 -9.09 -11.70
C LEU A 40 5.95 -10.44 -12.41
N ASP A 41 6.45 -11.48 -11.75
CA ASP A 41 6.40 -12.86 -12.26
C ASP A 41 4.97 -13.35 -12.43
N ALA A 42 4.09 -13.07 -11.46
CA ALA A 42 2.67 -13.39 -11.54
C ALA A 42 1.97 -12.67 -12.71
N ILE A 43 2.29 -11.39 -12.93
CA ILE A 43 1.77 -10.61 -14.07
C ILE A 43 2.28 -11.21 -15.39
N THR A 44 3.54 -11.58 -15.46
CA THR A 44 4.17 -12.15 -16.65
C THR A 44 3.54 -13.50 -17.03
N LYS A 45 3.20 -14.32 -16.03
CA LYS A 45 2.52 -15.62 -16.28
C LYS A 45 1.15 -15.47 -16.97
N GLN A 46 0.47 -14.37 -16.78
CA GLN A 46 -0.79 -14.08 -17.46
C GLN A 46 -0.64 -13.97 -18.99
N TYR A 47 0.56 -13.65 -19.48
CA TYR A 47 0.84 -13.62 -20.90
C TYR A 47 0.60 -14.97 -21.57
N MET A 48 0.96 -16.06 -20.90
CA MET A 48 0.73 -17.41 -21.42
C MET A 48 -0.78 -17.72 -21.61
N VAL A 49 -1.61 -17.22 -20.70
CA VAL A 49 -3.06 -17.34 -20.80
C VAL A 49 -3.59 -16.53 -21.99
N ALA A 50 -3.09 -15.30 -22.16
CA ALA A 50 -3.45 -14.46 -23.31
C ALA A 50 -3.07 -15.11 -24.65
N ASP A 51 -1.88 -15.67 -24.71
CA ASP A 51 -1.36 -16.36 -25.90
C ASP A 51 -2.23 -17.59 -26.26
N SER A 52 -2.60 -18.39 -25.26
CA SER A 52 -3.50 -19.51 -25.39
C SER A 52 -4.89 -19.10 -25.90
N LEU A 53 -5.45 -18.00 -25.41
CA LEU A 53 -6.72 -17.45 -25.90
C LEU A 53 -6.62 -17.02 -27.36
N ASN A 54 -5.52 -16.39 -27.75
CA ASN A 54 -5.28 -15.97 -29.12
C ASN A 54 -5.19 -17.19 -30.07
N ASP A 55 -4.49 -18.23 -29.64
CA ASP A 55 -4.37 -19.49 -30.41
C ASP A 55 -5.72 -20.17 -30.60
N ASN A 56 -6.64 -20.04 -29.66
CA ASN A 56 -8.01 -20.54 -29.74
C ASN A 56 -8.99 -19.60 -30.49
N GLY A 57 -8.50 -18.51 -31.04
CA GLY A 57 -9.31 -17.55 -31.81
C GLY A 57 -10.02 -16.49 -30.96
N ASP A 58 -9.85 -16.49 -29.65
CA ASP A 58 -10.38 -15.45 -28.75
C ASP A 58 -9.43 -14.27 -28.66
N THR A 59 -9.40 -13.44 -29.69
CA THR A 59 -8.54 -12.26 -29.77
C THR A 59 -8.98 -11.15 -28.79
N ASP A 60 -10.26 -11.04 -28.50
CA ASP A 60 -10.78 -10.03 -27.56
C ASP A 60 -10.41 -10.37 -26.12
N GLY A 61 -10.49 -11.63 -25.73
CA GLY A 61 -10.02 -12.12 -24.45
C GLY A 61 -8.50 -11.90 -24.27
N CYS A 62 -7.73 -12.19 -25.29
CA CYS A 62 -6.30 -11.94 -25.34
C CYS A 62 -5.97 -10.45 -25.10
N LYS A 63 -6.61 -9.55 -25.83
CA LYS A 63 -6.42 -8.10 -25.69
C LYS A 63 -6.84 -7.61 -24.30
N MET A 64 -7.88 -8.17 -23.71
CA MET A 64 -8.31 -7.83 -22.37
C MET A 64 -7.22 -8.17 -21.34
N ILE A 65 -6.61 -9.33 -21.45
CA ILE A 65 -5.51 -9.75 -20.57
C ILE A 65 -4.30 -8.82 -20.75
N TRP A 66 -3.91 -8.51 -21.97
CA TRP A 66 -2.79 -7.59 -22.20
C TRP A 66 -3.02 -6.20 -21.59
N ARG A 67 -4.22 -5.65 -21.71
CA ARG A 67 -4.59 -4.38 -21.06
C ARG A 67 -4.52 -4.50 -19.55
N SER A 68 -5.01 -5.60 -18.98
CA SER A 68 -4.93 -5.87 -17.55
C SER A 68 -3.48 -5.97 -17.05
N GLN A 69 -2.60 -6.59 -17.82
CA GLN A 69 -1.17 -6.67 -17.48
C GLN A 69 -0.53 -5.27 -17.38
N VAL A 70 -0.85 -4.36 -18.30
CA VAL A 70 -0.34 -2.98 -18.26
C VAL A 70 -0.82 -2.27 -16.99
N VAL A 71 -2.10 -2.37 -16.67
CA VAL A 71 -2.67 -1.74 -15.47
C VAL A 71 -2.07 -2.32 -14.19
N LEU A 72 -1.90 -3.64 -14.14
CA LEU A 72 -1.30 -4.31 -12.98
C LEU A 72 0.18 -3.94 -12.83
N ALA A 73 0.93 -3.83 -13.92
CA ALA A 73 2.32 -3.42 -13.91
C ALA A 73 2.47 -1.96 -13.44
N GLU A 74 1.59 -1.06 -13.88
CA GLU A 74 1.56 0.32 -13.42
C GLU A 74 1.30 0.40 -11.92
N GLY A 75 0.27 -0.31 -11.42
CA GLY A 75 -0.04 -0.38 -10.00
C GLY A 75 1.10 -0.98 -9.16
N LEU A 76 1.80 -1.99 -9.71
CA LEU A 76 2.97 -2.57 -9.06
C LEU A 76 4.13 -1.58 -8.95
N LEU A 77 4.41 -0.82 -10.00
CA LEU A 77 5.43 0.23 -9.98
C LEU A 77 5.09 1.33 -8.97
N ASP A 78 3.85 1.77 -8.95
CA ASP A 78 3.38 2.78 -8.00
C ASP A 78 3.57 2.30 -6.55
N PHE A 79 3.15 1.08 -6.24
CA PHE A 79 3.38 0.46 -4.94
C PHE A 79 4.88 0.38 -4.58
N TYR A 80 5.71 -0.07 -5.52
CA TYR A 80 7.16 -0.16 -5.33
C TYR A 80 7.79 1.19 -4.99
N PHE A 81 7.46 2.23 -5.74
CA PHE A 81 7.99 3.57 -5.49
C PHE A 81 7.52 4.15 -4.17
N HIS A 82 6.26 3.90 -3.77
CA HIS A 82 5.75 4.30 -2.48
C HIS A 82 6.50 3.62 -1.33
N GLU A 83 6.69 2.32 -1.39
CA GLU A 83 7.40 1.57 -0.35
C GLU A 83 8.88 1.96 -0.27
N MET A 84 9.54 2.17 -1.41
CA MET A 84 10.91 2.68 -1.46
C MET A 84 11.02 4.08 -0.87
N SER A 85 10.09 4.96 -1.18
CA SER A 85 10.06 6.32 -0.62
C SER A 85 9.88 6.32 0.89
N LYS A 86 8.97 5.50 1.41
CA LYS A 86 8.80 5.32 2.86
C LYS A 86 10.07 4.80 3.52
N TYR A 87 10.71 3.81 2.92
CA TYR A 87 11.95 3.27 3.43
C TYR A 87 13.07 4.32 3.48
N CYS A 88 13.26 5.08 2.41
CA CYS A 88 14.25 6.14 2.35
C CYS A 88 14.01 7.24 3.41
N LEU A 89 12.76 7.68 3.53
CA LEU A 89 12.37 8.68 4.53
C LEU A 89 12.64 8.20 5.96
N PHE A 90 12.30 6.94 6.23
CA PHE A 90 12.55 6.34 7.54
C PHE A 90 14.04 6.24 7.86
N ARG A 91 14.87 5.84 6.90
CA ARG A 91 16.33 5.78 7.06
C ARG A 91 16.96 7.14 7.31
N MET A 92 16.49 8.16 6.63
CA MET A 92 16.95 9.54 6.88
C MET A 92 16.44 10.07 8.22
N PHE A 93 15.19 9.77 8.58
CA PHE A 93 14.61 10.18 9.85
C PHE A 93 15.31 9.56 11.05
N THR A 94 15.68 8.30 10.98
CA THR A 94 16.42 7.59 12.04
C THR A 94 17.91 7.90 12.08
N GLY A 95 18.42 8.68 11.13
CA GLY A 95 19.83 9.05 11.05
C GLY A 95 20.74 7.97 10.47
N ALA A 96 20.19 6.85 9.97
CA ALA A 96 20.98 5.80 9.33
C ALA A 96 21.54 6.22 7.96
N TRP A 97 20.87 7.16 7.30
CA TRP A 97 21.30 7.78 6.06
C TRP A 97 21.41 9.29 6.23
N GLU A 98 22.31 9.90 5.47
CA GLU A 98 22.43 11.34 5.40
C GLU A 98 21.17 11.96 4.79
N ALA A 99 20.64 13.00 5.44
CA ALA A 99 19.44 13.68 4.98
C ALA A 99 19.71 14.45 3.69
N SER A 100 18.92 14.18 2.66
CA SER A 100 18.99 14.92 1.40
C SER A 100 18.38 16.32 1.54
N ALA A 101 18.74 17.25 0.65
CA ALA A 101 18.14 18.57 0.61
C ALA A 101 16.60 18.48 0.41
N LYS A 102 16.13 17.51 -0.36
CA LYS A 102 14.71 17.28 -0.58
C LYS A 102 13.99 16.77 0.69
N TYR A 103 14.64 15.92 1.48
CA TYR A 103 14.13 15.51 2.78
C TYR A 103 13.99 16.71 3.72
N ALA A 104 15.00 17.57 3.80
CA ALA A 104 14.98 18.76 4.64
C ALA A 104 13.89 19.77 4.24
N SER A 105 13.45 19.78 2.98
CA SER A 105 12.37 20.62 2.47
C SER A 105 10.97 20.02 2.61
N PHE A 106 10.86 18.81 3.14
CA PHE A 106 9.58 18.11 3.29
C PHE A 106 8.71 18.81 4.33
N MET A 107 7.51 19.20 3.93
CA MET A 107 6.56 19.86 4.82
C MET A 107 5.46 18.89 5.24
N VAL A 108 5.19 18.83 6.54
CA VAL A 108 4.11 18.04 7.11
C VAL A 108 2.98 18.98 7.51
N PRO A 109 1.72 18.73 7.11
CA PRO A 109 0.59 19.52 7.55
C PRO A 109 0.49 19.56 9.09
N MET A 110 0.27 20.72 9.67
CA MET A 110 0.20 20.90 11.12
C MET A 110 -0.84 19.98 11.78
N LYS A 111 -1.96 19.77 11.09
CA LYS A 111 -3.00 18.82 11.56
C LYS A 111 -2.44 17.41 11.78
N LYS A 112 -1.55 16.93 10.90
CA LYS A 112 -0.90 15.62 11.06
C LYS A 112 0.08 15.60 12.23
N VAL A 113 0.78 16.68 12.47
CA VAL A 113 1.67 16.84 13.63
C VAL A 113 0.86 16.79 14.92
N GLU A 114 -0.28 17.48 14.98
CA GLU A 114 -1.18 17.46 16.14
C GLU A 114 -1.73 16.05 16.39
N GLU A 115 -2.16 15.33 15.36
CA GLU A 115 -2.63 13.94 15.46
C GLU A 115 -1.55 13.02 16.05
N VAL A 116 -0.30 13.17 15.61
CA VAL A 116 0.84 12.37 16.10
C VAL A 116 1.17 12.71 17.55
N LEU A 117 1.21 13.99 17.90
CA LEU A 117 1.48 14.43 19.27
C LEU A 117 0.38 13.99 20.24
N SER A 118 -0.88 14.13 19.87
CA SER A 118 -2.01 13.65 20.68
C SER A 118 -1.99 12.14 20.88
N ALA A 119 -1.60 11.39 19.87
CA ALA A 119 -1.42 9.94 19.97
C ALA A 119 -0.21 9.58 20.84
N ALA A 120 0.83 10.39 20.87
CA ALA A 120 2.00 10.21 21.71
C ALA A 120 1.69 10.49 23.20
N GLU A 121 0.92 11.55 23.48
CA GLU A 121 0.48 11.88 24.86
C GLU A 121 -0.45 10.82 25.45
N SER A 122 -1.25 10.17 24.62
CA SER A 122 -2.16 9.10 25.06
C SER A 122 -1.48 7.76 25.30
N LYS A 123 -0.21 7.63 24.99
CA LYS A 123 0.58 6.40 25.14
C LYS A 123 1.88 6.72 25.87
N ASP A 124 2.07 6.12 27.04
CA ASP A 124 3.31 6.16 27.83
C ASP A 124 4.51 5.44 27.14
N TRP A 125 4.56 5.46 25.82
CA TRP A 125 5.63 4.77 25.09
C TRP A 125 6.96 5.52 25.10
N PHE A 126 6.97 6.78 25.50
CA PHE A 126 8.21 7.55 25.68
C PHE A 126 9.03 7.11 26.90
N PHE A 127 8.47 6.33 27.81
CA PHE A 127 9.12 5.94 29.07
C PHE A 127 9.39 4.44 29.20
N SER A 128 9.24 3.66 28.15
CA SER A 128 9.62 2.24 28.10
C SER A 128 11.04 2.09 27.55
N TYR A 129 12.01 2.46 28.33
CA TYR A 129 13.37 1.98 28.21
C TYR A 129 13.70 1.11 29.40
#